data_f3573f1d35e5d57123a69d664a710dcd
#
_entry.id   f3573f1d35e5d57123a69d664a710dcd
#
_cell.length_a   1.000
_cell.length_b   1.000
_cell.length_c   1.000
_cell.angle_alpha   90.00
_cell.angle_beta   90.00
_cell.angle_gamma   90.00
#
_symmetry.space_group_name_H-M   'P 1'
#
loop_
_entity.id
_entity.type
_entity.pdbx_description
1 polymer ?
#
loop_
_entity_poly.entity_id
_entity_poly.type
_entity_poly.pdbx_seq_one_letter_code
_entity_poly.pdbx_strand_id
1 'polypeptide(L)'
;KLAIDDAILVGHSDGASIALIHAGAGHAARGVAVMAPHVFIEPVCLASIRAAVKAFESTDLPAKLGRYHRDARKTFYGWADVWTEENFESWDIREDYLTRIRCPVLALQGHGDEYGTLAQLDDIARHVPGPCELVKLENCGHTPFRDQPEKTLAAVTGFIDRLK
;
A
#
# COMPACT_ATOMS: atom_id res chain seq x y z
N LYS A 1 -20.50 13.66 4.13
CA LYS A 1 -20.09 12.73 3.04
C LYS A 1 -19.86 13.57 1.80
N LEU A 2 -18.71 13.39 1.16
CA LEU A 2 -18.45 13.94 -0.17
C LEU A 2 -19.14 13.01 -1.16
N ALA A 3 -20.10 13.47 -1.92
CA ALA A 3 -20.75 12.67 -2.98
C ALA A 3 -19.79 12.56 -4.17
N ILE A 4 -18.83 11.64 -4.09
CA ILE A 4 -17.85 11.36 -5.13
C ILE A 4 -18.17 9.98 -5.68
N ASP A 5 -18.70 9.93 -6.89
CA ASP A 5 -19.18 8.69 -7.53
C ASP A 5 -18.21 8.18 -8.62
N ASP A 6 -17.13 8.93 -8.91
CA ASP A 6 -16.22 8.65 -10.03
C ASP A 6 -14.76 8.98 -9.65
N ALA A 7 -14.28 8.30 -8.61
CA ALA A 7 -12.94 8.52 -8.07
C ALA A 7 -11.90 7.59 -8.72
N ILE A 8 -10.70 8.12 -8.93
CA ILE A 8 -9.49 7.31 -9.06
C ILE A 8 -8.85 7.27 -7.67
N LEU A 9 -8.68 6.07 -7.13
CA LEU A 9 -8.07 5.87 -5.81
C LEU A 9 -6.56 5.79 -5.96
N VAL A 10 -5.84 6.58 -5.16
CA VAL A 10 -4.37 6.52 -5.11
C VAL A 10 -3.97 6.23 -3.68
N GLY A 11 -3.26 5.13 -3.45
CA GLY A 11 -2.87 4.68 -2.12
C GLY A 11 -1.40 4.27 -2.02
N HIS A 12 -0.83 4.41 -0.83
CA HIS A 12 0.51 3.95 -0.49
C HIS A 12 0.46 3.11 0.79
N SER A 13 1.20 1.98 0.81
CA SER A 13 1.29 1.09 1.97
C SER A 13 -0.11 0.65 2.46
N ASP A 14 -0.50 0.88 3.71
CA ASP A 14 -1.86 0.61 4.22
C ASP A 14 -2.95 1.28 3.38
N GLY A 15 -2.71 2.51 2.92
CA GLY A 15 -3.63 3.21 2.02
C GLY A 15 -3.80 2.52 0.67
N ALA A 16 -2.79 1.79 0.20
CA ALA A 16 -2.89 0.96 -1.00
C ALA A 16 -3.80 -0.27 -0.76
N SER A 17 -3.61 -0.97 0.36
CA SER A 17 -4.47 -2.08 0.77
C SER A 17 -5.92 -1.64 0.93
N ILE A 18 -6.16 -0.50 1.58
CA ILE A 18 -7.49 0.11 1.73
C ILE A 18 -8.14 0.41 0.37
N ALA A 19 -7.39 0.95 -0.59
CA ALA A 19 -7.91 1.25 -1.92
C ALA A 19 -8.31 -0.03 -2.68
N LEU A 20 -7.51 -1.09 -2.59
CA LEU A 20 -7.83 -2.40 -3.17
C LEU A 20 -9.05 -3.04 -2.51
N ILE A 21 -9.14 -3.02 -1.18
CA ILE A 21 -10.31 -3.50 -0.43
C ILE A 21 -11.56 -2.72 -0.83
N HIS A 22 -11.49 -1.39 -0.93
CA HIS A 22 -12.62 -0.55 -1.33
C HIS A 22 -13.16 -0.97 -2.70
N ALA A 23 -12.30 -1.10 -3.70
CA ALA A 23 -12.70 -1.52 -5.04
C ALA A 23 -13.23 -2.97 -5.07
N GLY A 24 -12.56 -3.88 -4.36
CA GLY A 24 -12.96 -5.29 -4.26
C GLY A 24 -14.24 -5.52 -3.46
N ALA A 25 -14.59 -4.62 -2.54
CA ALA A 25 -15.86 -4.63 -1.83
C ALA A 25 -17.05 -4.14 -2.70
N GLY A 26 -16.81 -3.79 -3.96
CA GLY A 26 -17.84 -3.39 -4.90
C GLY A 26 -18.20 -1.89 -4.85
N HIS A 27 -17.40 -1.08 -4.19
CA HIS A 27 -17.56 0.37 -4.23
C HIS A 27 -17.02 0.93 -5.56
N ALA A 28 -17.68 1.97 -6.06
CA ALA A 28 -17.34 2.58 -7.34
C ALA A 28 -15.92 3.18 -7.30
N ALA A 29 -15.11 2.82 -8.29
CA ALA A 29 -13.83 3.44 -8.57
C ALA A 29 -13.57 3.36 -10.08
N ARG A 30 -13.14 4.47 -10.68
CA ARG A 30 -12.75 4.53 -12.10
C ARG A 30 -11.43 3.78 -12.33
N GLY A 31 -10.55 3.76 -11.34
CA GLY A 31 -9.29 3.02 -11.33
C GLY A 31 -8.62 3.11 -9.99
N VAL A 32 -7.62 2.26 -9.78
CA VAL A 32 -6.86 2.16 -8.52
C VAL A 32 -5.38 2.19 -8.83
N ALA A 33 -4.64 3.17 -8.31
CA ALA A 33 -3.19 3.25 -8.38
C ALA A 33 -2.61 3.01 -6.97
N VAL A 34 -1.83 1.95 -6.80
CA VAL A 34 -1.26 1.55 -5.52
C VAL A 34 0.26 1.53 -5.55
N MET A 35 0.86 2.01 -4.47
CA MET A 35 2.30 2.03 -4.26
C MET A 35 2.65 1.23 -3.01
N ALA A 36 3.59 0.29 -3.12
CA ALA A 36 4.02 -0.58 -2.05
C ALA A 36 2.84 -1.22 -1.29
N PRO A 37 1.91 -1.89 -2.00
CA PRO A 37 0.71 -2.48 -1.40
C PRO A 37 1.07 -3.71 -0.58
N HIS A 38 0.19 -4.04 0.39
CA HIS A 38 0.14 -5.35 1.01
C HIS A 38 -1.19 -6.02 0.66
N VAL A 39 -1.15 -7.25 0.20
CA VAL A 39 -2.34 -8.06 -0.11
C VAL A 39 -2.37 -9.37 0.67
N PHE A 40 -1.25 -9.72 1.29
CA PHE A 40 -1.08 -10.78 2.28
C PHE A 40 0.13 -10.48 3.17
N ILE A 41 0.26 -11.17 4.29
CA ILE A 41 1.38 -10.98 5.23
C ILE A 41 2.60 -11.78 4.80
N GLU A 42 3.77 -11.13 4.81
CA GLU A 42 5.07 -11.74 4.60
C GLU A 42 5.93 -11.65 5.87
N PRO A 43 6.81 -12.62 6.14
CA PRO A 43 7.72 -12.55 7.28
C PRO A 43 8.61 -11.30 7.31
N VAL A 44 9.00 -10.78 6.14
CA VAL A 44 9.79 -9.55 6.01
C VAL A 44 9.02 -8.35 6.55
N CYS A 45 7.72 -8.27 6.31
CA CYS A 45 6.86 -7.21 6.82
C CYS A 45 6.88 -7.18 8.35
N LEU A 46 6.61 -8.33 8.98
CA LEU A 46 6.59 -8.45 10.44
C LEU A 46 7.94 -8.13 11.06
N ALA A 47 9.03 -8.57 10.44
CA ALA A 47 10.39 -8.26 10.90
C ALA A 47 10.67 -6.76 10.88
N SER A 48 10.27 -6.07 9.80
CA SER A 48 10.45 -4.63 9.64
C SER A 48 9.59 -3.82 10.61
N ILE A 49 8.35 -4.25 10.87
CA ILE A 49 7.49 -3.60 11.85
C ILE A 49 8.07 -3.76 13.26
N ARG A 50 8.54 -4.95 13.64
CA ARG A 50 9.22 -5.18 14.92
C ARG A 50 10.49 -4.32 15.06
N ALA A 51 11.23 -4.11 13.96
CA ALA A 51 12.38 -3.20 13.93
C ALA A 51 11.94 -1.72 14.11
N ALA A 52 10.83 -1.32 13.49
CA ALA A 52 10.25 0.01 13.66
C ALA A 52 9.81 0.27 15.11
N VAL A 53 9.23 -0.73 15.79
CA VAL A 53 8.89 -0.64 17.24
C VAL A 53 10.14 -0.39 18.07
N LYS A 54 11.23 -1.15 17.84
CA LYS A 54 12.51 -0.92 18.53
C LYS A 54 13.06 0.48 18.25
N ALA A 55 12.99 0.95 17.01
CA ALA A 55 13.43 2.30 16.64
C ALA A 55 12.58 3.37 17.33
N PHE A 56 11.26 3.17 17.44
CA PHE A 56 10.37 4.11 18.15
C PHE A 56 10.73 4.22 19.63
N GLU A 57 11.14 3.13 20.26
CA GLU A 57 11.50 3.10 21.69
C GLU A 57 12.91 3.61 21.99
N SER A 58 13.84 3.53 21.01
CA SER A 58 15.27 3.76 21.24
C SER A 58 15.86 4.95 20.49
N THR A 59 15.07 5.67 19.68
CA THR A 59 15.55 6.80 18.88
C THR A 59 14.68 8.05 19.05
N ASP A 60 14.96 9.09 18.26
CA ASP A 60 14.16 10.32 18.19
C ASP A 60 12.90 10.21 17.30
N LEU A 61 12.54 9.00 16.86
CA LEU A 61 11.40 8.76 16.00
C LEU A 61 10.07 9.30 16.58
N PRO A 62 9.76 9.16 17.90
CA PRO A 62 8.57 9.77 18.51
C PRO A 62 8.52 11.29 18.32
N ALA A 63 9.66 11.96 18.50
CA ALA A 63 9.75 13.41 18.33
C ALA A 63 9.54 13.83 16.86
N LYS A 64 10.07 13.06 15.91
CA LYS A 64 9.88 13.28 14.47
C LYS A 64 8.41 13.11 14.08
N LEU A 65 7.76 12.05 14.55
CA LEU A 65 6.33 11.81 14.29
C LEU A 65 5.43 12.85 14.97
N GLY A 66 5.81 13.37 16.14
CA GLY A 66 5.12 14.43 16.85
C GLY A 66 5.00 15.75 16.08
N ARG A 67 5.80 15.96 15.02
CA ARG A 67 5.66 17.10 14.12
C ARG A 67 4.42 17.02 13.22
N TYR A 68 3.90 15.83 13.02
CA TYR A 68 2.79 15.54 12.11
C TYR A 68 1.54 15.01 12.83
N HIS A 69 1.72 14.45 14.04
CA HIS A 69 0.66 13.80 14.79
C HIS A 69 0.49 14.45 16.18
N ARG A 70 -0.75 14.72 16.55
CA ARG A 70 -1.08 15.24 17.86
C ARG A 70 -0.64 14.31 19.00
N ASP A 71 -0.73 13.00 18.76
CA ASP A 71 -0.30 11.95 19.66
C ASP A 71 0.47 10.90 18.83
N ALA A 72 1.79 11.09 18.74
CA ALA A 72 2.67 10.22 17.97
C ALA A 72 2.68 8.78 18.48
N ARG A 73 2.59 8.60 19.83
CA ARG A 73 2.60 7.27 20.44
C ARG A 73 1.34 6.49 20.11
N LYS A 74 0.18 7.11 20.29
CA LYS A 74 -1.11 6.50 19.95
C LYS A 74 -1.20 6.16 18.47
N THR A 75 -0.73 7.06 17.58
CA THR A 75 -0.74 6.82 16.14
C THR A 75 0.18 5.68 15.77
N PHE A 76 1.40 5.65 16.31
CA PHE A 76 2.38 4.61 15.99
C PHE A 76 1.93 3.23 16.48
N TYR A 77 1.53 3.10 17.72
CA TYR A 77 1.10 1.81 18.27
C TYR A 77 -0.27 1.38 17.71
N GLY A 78 -1.17 2.30 17.39
CA GLY A 78 -2.41 1.96 16.69
C GLY A 78 -2.20 1.33 15.31
N TRP A 79 -1.04 1.58 14.69
CA TRP A 79 -0.59 0.88 13.49
C TRP A 79 0.19 -0.39 13.85
N ALA A 80 1.25 -0.29 14.64
CA ALA A 80 2.17 -1.41 14.88
C ALA A 80 1.52 -2.59 15.57
N ASP A 81 0.64 -2.36 16.55
CA ASP A 81 -0.03 -3.41 17.33
C ASP A 81 -0.94 -4.25 16.44
N VAL A 82 -1.69 -3.64 15.51
CA VAL A 82 -2.56 -4.38 14.58
C VAL A 82 -1.75 -5.33 13.70
N TRP A 83 -0.63 -4.84 13.13
CA TRP A 83 0.21 -5.64 12.25
C TRP A 83 0.98 -6.76 12.97
N THR A 84 1.19 -6.65 14.28
CA THR A 84 1.93 -7.64 15.08
C THR A 84 1.04 -8.52 15.94
N GLU A 85 -0.28 -8.36 15.85
CA GLU A 85 -1.24 -9.24 16.52
C GLU A 85 -1.20 -10.65 15.91
N GLU A 86 -1.22 -11.70 16.75
CA GLU A 86 -1.10 -13.09 16.31
C GLU A 86 -2.12 -13.47 15.22
N ASN A 87 -3.35 -13.01 15.34
CA ASN A 87 -4.40 -13.30 14.37
C ASN A 87 -4.20 -12.60 13.02
N PHE A 88 -3.38 -11.53 12.98
CA PHE A 88 -3.13 -10.77 11.76
C PHE A 88 -2.12 -11.45 10.83
N GLU A 89 -1.35 -12.43 11.30
CA GLU A 89 -0.42 -13.20 10.45
C GLU A 89 -1.12 -13.95 9.31
N SER A 90 -2.41 -14.27 9.47
CA SER A 90 -3.24 -14.90 8.45
C SER A 90 -3.99 -13.92 7.54
N TRP A 91 -3.76 -12.61 7.69
CA TRP A 91 -4.46 -11.60 6.90
C TRP A 91 -4.11 -11.72 5.41
N ASP A 92 -5.16 -11.84 4.60
CA ASP A 92 -5.07 -12.06 3.17
C ASP A 92 -6.32 -11.50 2.49
N ILE A 93 -6.15 -10.66 1.47
CA ILE A 93 -7.26 -10.04 0.74
C ILE A 93 -7.38 -10.54 -0.70
N ARG A 94 -6.59 -11.52 -1.10
CA ARG A 94 -6.49 -11.97 -2.50
C ARG A 94 -7.80 -12.54 -3.00
N GLU A 95 -8.34 -13.54 -2.33
CA GLU A 95 -9.57 -14.22 -2.75
C GLU A 95 -10.83 -13.39 -2.50
N ASP A 96 -10.92 -12.71 -1.35
CA ASP A 96 -12.13 -12.01 -0.95
C ASP A 96 -12.33 -10.67 -1.66
N TYR A 97 -11.23 -10.01 -2.07
CA TYR A 97 -11.29 -8.67 -2.63
C TYR A 97 -10.67 -8.56 -4.02
N LEU A 98 -9.43 -9.02 -4.25
CA LEU A 98 -8.76 -8.81 -5.54
C LEU A 98 -9.51 -9.46 -6.70
N THR A 99 -10.06 -10.64 -6.51
CA THR A 99 -10.85 -11.38 -7.53
C THR A 99 -12.10 -10.64 -8.00
N ARG A 100 -12.52 -9.60 -7.28
CA ARG A 100 -13.73 -8.79 -7.59
C ARG A 100 -13.41 -7.45 -8.24
N ILE A 101 -12.16 -7.02 -8.30
CA ILE A 101 -11.77 -5.73 -8.89
C ILE A 101 -11.88 -5.81 -10.41
N ARG A 102 -12.72 -4.96 -11.00
CA ARG A 102 -12.97 -4.91 -12.46
C ARG A 102 -12.38 -3.65 -13.11
N CYS A 103 -12.22 -2.57 -12.34
CA CYS A 103 -11.59 -1.35 -12.83
C CYS A 103 -10.09 -1.56 -13.08
N PRO A 104 -9.45 -0.71 -13.92
CA PRO A 104 -8.02 -0.73 -14.12
C PRO A 104 -7.24 -0.54 -12.81
N VAL A 105 -6.15 -1.30 -12.66
CA VAL A 105 -5.22 -1.22 -11.52
C VAL A 105 -3.83 -0.92 -12.03
N LEU A 106 -3.16 0.06 -11.42
CA LEU A 106 -1.73 0.29 -11.50
C LEU A 106 -1.11 -0.07 -10.15
N ALA A 107 -0.13 -0.97 -10.12
CA ALA A 107 0.60 -1.32 -8.91
C ALA A 107 2.10 -1.07 -9.09
N LEU A 108 2.69 -0.26 -8.17
CA LEU A 108 4.11 0.08 -8.16
C LEU A 108 4.77 -0.43 -6.88
N GLN A 109 5.99 -0.96 -7.00
CA GLN A 109 6.80 -1.34 -5.84
C GLN A 109 8.29 -1.27 -6.15
N GLY A 110 9.09 -0.94 -5.15
CA GLY A 110 10.54 -0.98 -5.21
C GLY A 110 11.08 -2.41 -5.03
N HIS A 111 12.15 -2.75 -5.75
CA HIS A 111 12.87 -4.02 -5.54
C HIS A 111 13.48 -4.13 -4.15
N GLY A 112 13.82 -3.01 -3.51
CA GLY A 112 14.40 -2.93 -2.17
C GLY A 112 13.38 -2.60 -1.08
N ASP A 113 12.08 -2.84 -1.31
CA ASP A 113 11.04 -2.59 -0.31
C ASP A 113 11.26 -3.49 0.91
N GLU A 114 11.50 -2.86 2.05
CA GLU A 114 11.80 -3.52 3.31
C GLU A 114 10.58 -4.08 4.03
N TYR A 115 9.37 -3.74 3.57
CA TYR A 115 8.11 -4.20 4.16
C TYR A 115 7.41 -5.28 3.33
N GLY A 116 7.72 -5.42 2.06
CA GLY A 116 7.08 -6.42 1.21
C GLY A 116 7.90 -6.76 -0.02
N THR A 117 7.84 -7.99 -0.49
CA THR A 117 8.50 -8.40 -1.72
C THR A 117 7.65 -8.10 -2.95
N LEU A 118 8.24 -8.25 -4.15
CA LEU A 118 7.49 -8.12 -5.41
C LEU A 118 6.38 -9.17 -5.57
N ALA A 119 6.33 -10.19 -4.71
CA ALA A 119 5.22 -11.15 -4.68
C ALA A 119 3.86 -10.47 -4.43
N GLN A 120 3.84 -9.34 -3.75
CA GLN A 120 2.64 -8.52 -3.57
C GLN A 120 2.07 -8.08 -4.92
N LEU A 121 2.92 -7.57 -5.82
CA LEU A 121 2.52 -7.16 -7.16
C LEU A 121 2.14 -8.35 -8.04
N ASP A 122 2.91 -9.42 -7.98
CA ASP A 122 2.66 -10.60 -8.79
C ASP A 122 1.32 -11.25 -8.42
N ASP A 123 0.95 -11.23 -7.14
CA ASP A 123 -0.36 -11.71 -6.68
C ASP A 123 -1.50 -10.76 -7.05
N ILE A 124 -1.29 -9.44 -7.05
CA ILE A 124 -2.28 -8.49 -7.59
C ILE A 124 -2.56 -8.82 -9.06
N ALA A 125 -1.53 -8.97 -9.88
CA ALA A 125 -1.71 -9.29 -11.30
C ALA A 125 -2.37 -10.65 -11.55
N ARG A 126 -2.15 -11.61 -10.66
CA ARG A 126 -2.74 -12.95 -10.77
C ARG A 126 -4.23 -12.99 -10.42
N HIS A 127 -4.65 -12.19 -9.44
CA HIS A 127 -6.00 -12.27 -8.88
C HIS A 127 -6.96 -11.19 -9.41
N VAL A 128 -6.45 -10.03 -9.83
CA VAL A 128 -7.28 -8.96 -10.40
C VAL A 128 -7.72 -9.33 -11.82
N PRO A 129 -9.01 -9.54 -12.07
CA PRO A 129 -9.49 -9.88 -13.42
C PRO A 129 -9.60 -8.66 -14.35
N GLY A 130 -9.55 -7.44 -13.82
CA GLY A 130 -9.50 -6.20 -14.61
C GLY A 130 -8.12 -5.96 -15.22
N PRO A 131 -7.98 -4.91 -16.04
CA PRO A 131 -6.68 -4.50 -16.56
C PRO A 131 -5.71 -4.18 -15.42
N CYS A 132 -4.51 -4.78 -15.43
CA CYS A 132 -3.52 -4.60 -14.37
C CYS A 132 -2.16 -4.27 -14.98
N GLU A 133 -1.58 -3.14 -14.56
CA GLU A 133 -0.25 -2.67 -14.97
C GLU A 133 0.68 -2.74 -13.74
N LEU A 134 1.84 -3.36 -13.90
CA LEU A 134 2.86 -3.46 -12.84
C LEU A 134 4.07 -2.59 -13.18
N VAL A 135 4.54 -1.82 -12.20
CA VAL A 135 5.77 -1.03 -12.29
C VAL A 135 6.71 -1.45 -11.15
N LYS A 136 7.74 -2.20 -11.49
CA LYS A 136 8.81 -2.64 -10.57
C LYS A 136 9.98 -1.66 -10.68
N LEU A 137 10.33 -1.02 -9.57
CA LEU A 137 11.30 0.09 -9.55
C LEU A 137 12.64 -0.37 -8.98
N GLU A 138 13.70 -0.25 -9.80
CA GLU A 138 15.08 -0.47 -9.34
C GLU A 138 15.53 0.68 -8.43
N ASN A 139 16.41 0.37 -7.45
CA ASN A 139 16.94 1.33 -6.48
C ASN A 139 15.84 2.11 -5.75
N CYS A 140 14.82 1.40 -5.32
CA CYS A 140 13.64 1.94 -4.66
C CYS A 140 13.25 1.04 -3.49
N GLY A 141 13.01 1.64 -2.33
CA GLY A 141 12.49 0.99 -1.13
C GLY A 141 10.97 1.12 -1.04
N HIS A 142 10.48 1.18 0.21
CA HIS A 142 9.04 1.23 0.51
C HIS A 142 8.35 2.55 0.11
N THR A 143 9.11 3.59 -0.27
CA THR A 143 8.53 4.92 -0.54
C THR A 143 8.84 5.38 -1.98
N PRO A 144 8.15 4.83 -3.02
CA PRO A 144 8.45 5.10 -4.42
C PRO A 144 8.45 6.59 -4.80
N PHE A 145 7.52 7.38 -4.27
CA PHE A 145 7.42 8.82 -4.56
C PHE A 145 8.57 9.65 -3.96
N ARG A 146 9.34 9.07 -3.01
CA ARG A 146 10.56 9.69 -2.46
C ARG A 146 11.81 9.18 -3.15
N ASP A 147 11.89 7.86 -3.38
CA ASP A 147 13.10 7.20 -3.85
C ASP A 147 13.25 7.29 -5.37
N GLN A 148 12.13 7.27 -6.10
CA GLN A 148 12.05 7.37 -7.56
C GLN A 148 10.92 8.33 -7.98
N PRO A 149 10.97 9.63 -7.60
CA PRO A 149 9.85 10.56 -7.75
C PRO A 149 9.40 10.74 -9.20
N GLU A 150 10.34 10.89 -10.14
CA GLU A 150 10.01 11.12 -11.55
C GLU A 150 9.32 9.91 -12.19
N LYS A 151 9.84 8.71 -11.96
CA LYS A 151 9.24 7.47 -12.49
C LYS A 151 7.88 7.21 -11.87
N THR A 152 7.75 7.42 -10.57
CA THR A 152 6.50 7.25 -9.84
C THR A 152 5.43 8.23 -10.35
N LEU A 153 5.80 9.51 -10.46
CA LEU A 153 4.88 10.54 -10.96
C LEU A 153 4.46 10.24 -12.41
N ALA A 154 5.41 9.89 -13.29
CA ALA A 154 5.10 9.57 -14.69
C ALA A 154 4.14 8.37 -14.80
N ALA A 155 4.37 7.31 -14.02
CA ALA A 155 3.49 6.13 -14.02
C ALA A 155 2.08 6.48 -13.54
N VAL A 156 1.96 7.17 -12.41
CA VAL A 156 0.65 7.52 -11.82
C VAL A 156 -0.10 8.52 -12.71
N THR A 157 0.55 9.58 -13.20
CA THR A 157 -0.12 10.55 -14.07
C THR A 157 -0.51 9.95 -15.42
N GLY A 158 0.37 9.13 -16.03
CA GLY A 158 0.06 8.41 -17.25
C GLY A 158 -1.12 7.46 -17.10
N PHE A 159 -1.22 6.76 -15.96
CA PHE A 159 -2.38 5.93 -15.63
C PHE A 159 -3.67 6.77 -15.53
N ILE A 160 -3.63 7.87 -14.76
CA ILE A 160 -4.78 8.78 -14.59
C ILE A 160 -5.25 9.35 -15.93
N ASP A 161 -4.30 9.76 -16.80
CA ASP A 161 -4.63 10.36 -18.09
C ASP A 161 -5.32 9.38 -19.04
N ARG A 162 -4.99 8.08 -18.97
CA ARG A 162 -5.68 7.03 -19.73
C ARG A 162 -7.11 6.74 -19.27
N LEU A 163 -7.48 7.20 -18.07
CA LEU A 163 -8.82 7.01 -17.49
C LEU A 163 -9.73 8.22 -17.65
N LYS A 164 -9.24 9.32 -18.19
CA LYS A 164 -10.07 10.50 -18.52
C LYS A 164 -10.90 10.27 -19.77
#